data_e278db55da95c1d53c0c2cd14a4263a3
#
_entry.id   e278db55da95c1d53c0c2cd14a4263a3
#
_cell.length_a   1.000
_cell.length_b   1.000
_cell.length_c   1.000
_cell.angle_alpha   90.00
_cell.angle_beta   90.00
_cell.angle_gamma   90.00
#
_symmetry.space_group_name_H-M   'P 1'
#
loop_
_entity.id
_entity.type
_entity.pdbx_description
1 polymer ?
#
loop_
_entity_poly.entity_id
_entity_poly.type
_entity_poly.pdbx_seq_one_letter_code
_entity_poly.pdbx_strand_id
1 'polypeptide(L)'
;MERNLNRIKAVLADKQHPNKWLAEQLGVAPTTVSKWLTNSSQPPMETFMRIAKLLEVQVDDLLRFDELPAIEKHAKPQDSPETDN
;
A
#
# COMPACT_ATOMS: atom_id res chain seq x y z
N MET A 1 -15.19 5.84 7.82
CA MET A 1 -14.98 4.49 7.33
C MET A 1 -13.63 4.35 6.66
N GLU A 2 -12.92 3.34 7.03
CA GLU A 2 -11.59 3.16 6.51
C GLU A 2 -11.59 2.39 5.21
N ARG A 3 -10.64 2.69 4.37
CA ARG A 3 -10.47 1.96 3.13
C ARG A 3 -9.29 1.02 3.24
N ASN A 4 -9.44 -0.16 2.70
CA ASN A 4 -8.34 -1.12 2.65
C ASN A 4 -7.52 -0.83 1.40
N LEU A 5 -6.63 0.13 1.51
CA LEU A 5 -5.84 0.56 0.36
C LEU A 5 -4.62 -0.29 0.11
N ASN A 6 -4.18 -1.05 1.13
CA ASN A 6 -3.03 -1.92 0.92
C ASN A 6 -3.37 -3.34 1.33
N ARG A 7 -2.62 -4.29 0.79
CA ARG A 7 -2.75 -5.72 1.12
C ARG A 7 -1.44 -6.25 1.68
N ILE A 8 -0.73 -5.42 2.42
CA ILE A 8 0.57 -5.82 2.97
C ILE A 8 0.41 -7.03 3.87
N LYS A 9 -0.65 -7.06 4.67
CA LYS A 9 -0.89 -8.18 5.58
C LYS A 9 -1.00 -9.50 4.82
N ALA A 10 -1.76 -9.51 3.73
CA ALA A 10 -1.94 -10.72 2.94
C ALA A 10 -0.62 -11.17 2.32
N VAL A 11 0.16 -10.23 1.80
CA VAL A 11 1.43 -10.56 1.17
C VAL A 11 2.42 -11.07 2.20
N LEU A 12 2.46 -10.45 3.40
CA LEU A 12 3.31 -10.95 4.47
C LEU A 12 2.96 -12.38 4.83
N ALA A 13 1.66 -12.68 4.92
CA ALA A 13 1.20 -14.03 5.26
C ALA A 13 1.60 -15.01 4.16
N ASP A 14 1.47 -14.60 2.90
CA ASP A 14 1.88 -15.46 1.79
C ASP A 14 3.37 -15.78 1.85
N LYS A 15 4.17 -14.80 2.24
CA LYS A 15 5.62 -14.97 2.33
C LYS A 15 6.03 -15.57 3.67
N GLN A 16 5.06 -15.77 4.56
CA GLN A 16 5.29 -16.41 5.86
C GLN A 16 6.23 -15.61 6.76
N HIS A 17 6.10 -14.29 6.72
CA HIS A 17 6.87 -13.42 7.60
C HIS A 17 5.95 -12.81 8.65
N PRO A 18 6.38 -12.77 9.92
CA PRO A 18 5.56 -12.10 10.94
C PRO A 18 5.69 -10.59 10.87
N ASN A 19 4.72 -9.91 11.46
CA ASN A 19 4.71 -8.44 11.50
C ASN A 19 5.99 -7.89 12.13
N LYS A 20 6.45 -8.56 13.18
CA LYS A 20 7.64 -8.12 13.89
C LYS A 20 8.86 -8.12 12.98
N TRP A 21 8.96 -9.11 12.10
CA TRP A 21 10.04 -9.18 11.14
C TRP A 21 10.06 -7.93 10.26
N LEU A 22 8.88 -7.52 9.78
CA LEU A 22 8.82 -6.35 8.91
C LEU A 22 9.22 -5.09 9.66
N ALA A 23 8.76 -4.95 10.91
CA ALA A 23 9.13 -3.81 11.73
C ALA A 23 10.65 -3.74 11.91
N GLU A 24 11.27 -4.87 12.16
CA GLU A 24 12.71 -4.95 12.35
C GLU A 24 13.45 -4.58 11.07
N GLN A 25 12.97 -5.08 9.93
CA GLN A 25 13.64 -4.80 8.67
C GLN A 25 13.56 -3.33 8.31
N LEU A 26 12.48 -2.67 8.66
CA LEU A 26 12.28 -1.26 8.32
C LEU A 26 12.78 -0.31 9.40
N GLY A 27 13.11 -0.83 10.57
CA GLY A 27 13.57 0.02 11.67
C GLY A 27 12.47 0.88 12.25
N VAL A 28 11.23 0.39 12.27
CA VAL A 28 10.10 1.14 12.81
C VAL A 28 9.46 0.32 13.93
N ALA A 29 8.61 0.98 14.72
CA ALA A 29 7.93 0.32 15.82
C ALA A 29 6.91 -0.69 15.29
N PRO A 30 6.75 -1.83 15.99
CA PRO A 30 5.73 -2.80 15.57
C PRO A 30 4.33 -2.21 15.51
N THR A 31 4.02 -1.25 16.39
CA THR A 31 2.71 -0.59 16.36
C THR A 31 2.50 0.18 15.07
N THR A 32 3.56 0.75 14.51
CA THR A 32 3.48 1.45 13.24
C THR A 32 3.12 0.47 12.12
N VAL A 33 3.81 -0.68 12.09
CA VAL A 33 3.50 -1.70 11.09
C VAL A 33 2.06 -2.18 11.25
N SER A 34 1.64 -2.38 12.50
CA SER A 34 0.29 -2.86 12.76
C SER A 34 -0.76 -1.92 12.18
N LYS A 35 -0.54 -0.60 12.27
CA LYS A 35 -1.47 0.36 11.69
C LYS A 35 -1.53 0.25 10.18
N TRP A 36 -0.40 -0.03 9.55
CA TRP A 36 -0.38 -0.21 8.10
C TRP A 36 -1.13 -1.48 7.70
N LEU A 37 -0.94 -2.55 8.46
CA LEU A 37 -1.55 -3.84 8.13
C LEU A 37 -3.06 -3.82 8.29
N THR A 38 -3.55 -3.00 9.22
CA THR A 38 -4.99 -2.85 9.44
C THR A 38 -5.59 -1.73 8.61
N ASN A 39 -4.76 -1.06 7.82
CA ASN A 39 -5.18 0.07 6.99
C ASN A 39 -5.67 1.26 7.81
N SER A 40 -5.26 1.33 9.08
CA SER A 40 -5.54 2.50 9.91
C SER A 40 -4.74 3.71 9.44
N SER A 41 -3.57 3.45 8.90
CA SER A 41 -2.77 4.47 8.24
C SER A 41 -2.00 3.77 7.12
N GLN A 42 -1.40 4.56 6.24
CA GLN A 42 -0.67 4.01 5.11
C GLN A 42 0.80 4.38 5.22
N PRO A 43 1.69 3.48 4.80
CA PRO A 43 3.10 3.84 4.78
C PRO A 43 3.38 4.90 3.73
N PRO A 44 4.43 5.72 3.92
CA PRO A 44 4.85 6.62 2.87
C PRO A 44 5.27 5.84 1.63
N MET A 45 5.28 6.51 0.49
CA MET A 45 5.61 5.85 -0.78
C MET A 45 6.96 5.16 -0.73
N GLU A 46 7.96 5.82 -0.16
CA GLU A 46 9.29 5.22 -0.08
C GLU A 46 9.26 3.92 0.72
N THR A 47 8.47 3.91 1.79
CA THR A 47 8.33 2.72 2.62
C THR A 47 7.62 1.60 1.87
N PHE A 48 6.59 1.93 1.08
CA PHE A 48 5.95 0.95 0.21
C PHE A 48 6.98 0.29 -0.71
N MET A 49 7.85 1.09 -1.28
CA MET A 49 8.86 0.56 -2.21
C MET A 49 9.84 -0.35 -1.47
N ARG A 50 10.20 0.01 -0.23
CA ARG A 50 11.08 -0.84 0.57
C ARG A 50 10.42 -2.15 0.93
N ILE A 51 9.14 -2.09 1.29
CA ILE A 51 8.39 -3.31 1.63
C ILE A 51 8.33 -4.23 0.41
N ALA A 52 8.05 -3.66 -0.76
CA ALA A 52 8.00 -4.45 -1.98
C ALA A 52 9.32 -5.15 -2.24
N LYS A 53 10.44 -4.44 -2.05
CA LYS A 53 11.74 -5.05 -2.23
C LYS A 53 12.00 -6.16 -1.22
N LEU A 54 11.65 -5.92 0.04
CA LEU A 54 11.86 -6.92 1.08
C LEU A 54 11.05 -8.18 0.83
N LEU A 55 9.86 -8.04 0.30
CA LEU A 55 8.97 -9.17 0.06
C LEU A 55 9.13 -9.73 -1.35
N GLU A 56 9.97 -9.09 -2.17
CA GLU A 56 10.24 -9.53 -3.53
C GLU A 56 8.96 -9.56 -4.38
N VAL A 57 8.21 -8.49 -4.28
CA VAL A 57 6.99 -8.31 -5.08
C VAL A 57 7.03 -6.92 -5.71
N GLN A 58 6.08 -6.67 -6.59
CA GLN A 58 5.91 -5.34 -7.17
C GLN A 58 5.14 -4.46 -6.19
N VAL A 59 5.34 -3.14 -6.29
CA VAL A 59 4.60 -2.22 -5.41
C VAL A 59 3.10 -2.39 -5.59
N ASP A 60 2.64 -2.56 -6.83
CA ASP A 60 1.22 -2.70 -7.08
C ASP A 60 0.65 -3.99 -6.48
N ASP A 61 1.47 -4.99 -6.20
CA ASP A 61 1.00 -6.17 -5.48
C ASP A 61 0.60 -5.85 -4.05
N LEU A 62 1.06 -4.73 -3.53
CA LEU A 62 0.74 -4.31 -2.17
C LEU A 62 -0.44 -3.37 -2.10
N LEU A 63 -1.03 -3.01 -3.23
CA LEU A 63 -2.07 -2.01 -3.29
C LEU A 63 -3.41 -2.63 -3.63
N ARG A 64 -4.47 -1.95 -3.24
CA ARG A 64 -5.82 -2.41 -3.50
C ARG A 64 -6.58 -1.34 -4.26
N PHE A 65 -6.50 -1.39 -5.55
CA PHE A 65 -7.18 -0.42 -6.40
C PHE A 65 -8.68 -0.61 -6.40
N ASP A 66 -9.12 -1.84 -6.17
CA ASP A 66 -10.54 -2.16 -6.21
C ASP A 66 -11.32 -1.55 -5.07
N GLU A 67 -10.65 -1.06 -4.04
CA GLU A 67 -11.32 -0.42 -2.93
C GLU A 67 -11.65 1.04 -3.21
N LEU A 68 -11.12 1.60 -4.27
CA LEU A 68 -11.38 2.99 -4.62
C LEU A 68 -12.59 3.07 -5.54
N PRO A 69 -13.43 4.10 -5.36
CA PRO A 69 -14.56 4.25 -6.27
C PRO A 69 -14.06 4.57 -7.67
N ALA A 70 -14.84 4.18 -8.66
CA ALA A 70 -14.50 4.48 -10.03
C ALA A 70 -14.47 5.98 -10.23
N ILE A 71 -13.51 6.46 -11.01
CA ILE A 71 -13.43 7.87 -11.32
C ILE A 71 -14.48 8.18 -12.38
N GLU A 72 -15.30 9.15 -12.07
CA GLU A 72 -16.30 9.52 -13.03
C GLU A 72 -15.64 10.24 -14.14
N LYS A 73 -16.07 9.87 -15.27
CA LYS A 73 -15.42 10.41 -16.27
C LYS A 73 -15.70 11.69 -16.45
N HIS A 74 -15.60 12.20 -16.00
CA HIS A 74 -15.80 13.39 -16.01
C HIS A 74 -14.74 13.98 -15.45
N ALA A 75 -14.43 13.84 -15.30
CA ALA A 75 -13.50 14.33 -14.85
C ALA A 75 -12.42 14.37 -15.61
N LYS A 76 -12.72 14.41 -16.10
CA LYS A 76 -11.96 14.57 -16.68
C LYS A 76 -11.09 14.88 -17.07
N PRO A 77 -11.10 15.04 -17.24
CA PRO A 77 -10.44 15.14 -17.62
C PRO A 77 -9.57 15.59 -17.85
N GLN A 78 -9.64 15.37 -17.70
CA GLN A 78 -9.07 15.44 -17.97
C GLN A 78 -8.23 15.85 -18.15
N ASP A 79 -8.41 15.79 -17.99
CA ASP A 79 -7.84 15.87 -18.26
C ASP A 79 -6.95 16.30 -18.42
N SER A 80 -7.03 16.19 -18.34
CA SER A 80 -6.36 16.22 -18.70
C SER A 80 -5.44 16.63 -18.84
N PRO A 81 -5.40 16.55 -18.69
CA PRO A 81 -4.61 16.73 -18.98
C PRO A 81 -3.70 16.98 -19.15
N GLU A 82 -3.88 16.51 -18.93
CA GLU A 82 -3.35 16.39 -19.42
C GLU A 82 -2.71 16.66 -19.87
N THR A 83 -2.94 16.57 -19.70
CA THR A 83 -2.57 16.54 -20.40
C THR A 83 -2.18 17.00 -20.99
N ASP A 84 -2.47 16.89 -20.86
CA ASP A 84 -2.33 17.05 -21.58
C ASP A 84 -1.99 17.46 -22.13
N ASN A 85 -2.17 17.38 -22.02
CA ASN A 85 -2.05 17.41 -22.67
C ASN A 85 -1.87 17.63 -23.14
#